data_04c69259057cabd43d50b4220e2dcf4f
#
_entry.id   04c69259057cabd43d50b4220e2dcf4f
#
_cell.length_a   1.000
_cell.length_b   1.000
_cell.length_c   1.000
_cell.angle_alpha   90.00
_cell.angle_beta   90.00
_cell.angle_gamma   90.00
#
_symmetry.space_group_name_H-M   'P 1'
#
loop_
_entity.id
_entity.type
_entity.pdbx_description
1 polymer ?
#
loop_
_entity_poly.entity_id
_entity_poly.type
_entity_poly.pdbx_seq_one_letter_code
_entity_poly.pdbx_strand_id
1 'polypeptide(L)'
;DPINVYVNQDGMYSASLFNGEYQMITKSGNGPWTSEGRDTINVTVAGNTVQDVEVTPYYLVRDAQMTLEGNKVNASFKVEKVAGGGIDRVFFMLSTTQFVNDAEHNVDRYDETDNLDAYDETGKLYTFATRDYTDNSMFQTALKRGTLFGRICIWPKGSDQGIYSKVIRLK
;
A
#
# COMPACT_ATOMS: atom_id res chain seq x y z
N ASP A 1 -23.54 -16.30 9.70
CA ASP A 1 -22.45 -15.37 10.03
C ASP A 1 -21.66 -15.10 8.77
N PRO A 2 -21.22 -13.85 8.52
CA PRO A 2 -20.41 -13.53 7.36
C PRO A 2 -19.03 -14.18 7.43
N ILE A 3 -18.52 -14.61 6.28
CA ILE A 3 -17.15 -15.10 6.12
C ILE A 3 -16.27 -13.91 5.81
N ASN A 4 -15.28 -13.63 6.67
CA ASN A 4 -14.32 -12.56 6.42
C ASN A 4 -13.19 -13.06 5.52
N VAL A 5 -12.94 -12.32 4.44
CA VAL A 5 -11.85 -12.60 3.50
C VAL A 5 -10.96 -11.36 3.45
N TYR A 6 -9.65 -11.57 3.54
CA TYR A 6 -8.67 -10.49 3.59
C TYR A 6 -7.93 -10.35 2.26
N VAL A 7 -7.70 -9.11 1.86
CA VAL A 7 -6.90 -8.78 0.67
C VAL A 7 -5.43 -8.73 1.08
N ASN A 8 -4.58 -9.39 0.31
CA ASN A 8 -3.14 -9.35 0.51
C ASN A 8 -2.49 -8.08 -0.07
N GLN A 9 -1.15 -7.94 0.07
CA GLN A 9 -0.42 -6.76 -0.40
C GLN A 9 -0.45 -6.56 -1.92
N ASP A 10 -0.78 -7.59 -2.70
CA ASP A 10 -0.86 -7.54 -4.16
C ASP A 10 -2.29 -7.25 -4.67
N GLY A 11 -3.21 -6.99 -3.73
CA GLY A 11 -4.61 -6.73 -4.05
C GLY A 11 -5.43 -7.99 -4.31
N MET A 12 -4.90 -9.17 -3.98
CA MET A 12 -5.56 -10.45 -4.23
C MET A 12 -6.20 -10.99 -2.95
N TYR A 13 -7.27 -11.73 -3.11
CA TYR A 13 -7.92 -12.47 -2.04
C TYR A 13 -8.24 -13.90 -2.48
N SER A 14 -8.45 -14.79 -1.54
CA SER A 14 -8.92 -16.14 -1.80
C SER A 14 -9.76 -16.68 -0.64
N ALA A 15 -10.72 -17.52 -0.97
CA ALA A 15 -11.54 -18.22 0.00
C ALA A 15 -11.82 -19.66 -0.50
N SER A 16 -11.84 -20.61 0.41
CA SER A 16 -12.31 -21.97 0.11
C SER A 16 -13.76 -22.09 0.56
N LEU A 17 -14.66 -22.23 -0.42
CA LEU A 17 -16.08 -22.27 -0.21
C LEU A 17 -16.68 -23.53 -0.86
N PHE A 18 -17.81 -23.99 -0.35
CA PHE A 18 -18.59 -25.02 -1.03
C PHE A 18 -19.26 -24.42 -2.29
N ASN A 19 -19.60 -25.29 -3.24
CA ASN A 19 -20.42 -24.86 -4.39
C ASN A 19 -21.74 -24.27 -3.89
N GLY A 20 -22.15 -23.13 -4.43
CA GLY A 20 -23.36 -22.44 -4.02
C GLY A 20 -23.39 -20.98 -4.43
N GLU A 21 -24.47 -20.32 -4.02
CA GLU A 21 -24.68 -18.89 -4.26
C GLU A 21 -24.24 -18.09 -3.03
N TYR A 22 -23.46 -17.05 -3.27
CA TYR A 22 -22.90 -16.18 -2.23
C TYR A 22 -23.17 -14.71 -2.57
N GLN A 23 -23.20 -13.90 -1.54
CA GLN A 23 -23.19 -12.45 -1.66
C GLN A 23 -21.89 -11.92 -1.07
N MET A 24 -21.15 -11.13 -1.84
CA MET A 24 -19.90 -10.52 -1.45
C MET A 24 -20.07 -9.00 -1.38
N ILE A 25 -19.56 -8.41 -0.30
CA ILE A 25 -19.54 -6.96 -0.09
C ILE A 25 -18.18 -6.54 0.47
N THR A 26 -17.73 -5.35 0.15
CA THR A 26 -16.59 -4.73 0.86
C THR A 26 -17.04 -4.24 2.23
N LYS A 27 -16.24 -4.50 3.27
CA LYS A 27 -16.54 -4.03 4.62
C LYS A 27 -16.45 -2.51 4.67
N SER A 28 -17.45 -1.86 5.30
CA SER A 28 -17.48 -0.41 5.46
C SER A 28 -16.34 0.08 6.36
N GLY A 29 -15.70 1.20 5.99
CA GLY A 29 -14.63 1.82 6.76
C GLY A 29 -13.31 1.02 6.78
N ASN A 30 -13.23 -0.08 6.05
CA ASN A 30 -12.05 -0.93 6.02
C ASN A 30 -11.47 -0.96 4.61
N GLY A 31 -10.49 -0.11 4.39
CA GLY A 31 -9.79 0.03 3.11
C GLY A 31 -9.71 1.47 2.65
N PRO A 32 -8.74 1.79 1.77
CA PRO A 32 -8.46 3.13 1.30
C PRO A 32 -9.33 3.53 0.09
N TRP A 33 -10.61 3.18 0.13
CA TRP A 33 -11.60 3.44 -0.92
C TRP A 33 -12.92 3.96 -0.34
N THR A 34 -13.72 4.59 -1.21
CA THR A 34 -15.01 5.13 -0.79
C THR A 34 -16.01 4.01 -0.46
N SER A 35 -16.95 4.34 0.42
CA SER A 35 -18.09 3.45 0.70
C SER A 35 -19.29 3.71 -0.22
N GLU A 36 -19.24 4.75 -1.04
CA GLU A 36 -20.30 5.08 -2.01
C GLU A 36 -20.27 4.12 -3.18
N GLY A 37 -21.45 3.75 -3.67
CA GLY A 37 -21.60 2.88 -4.85
C GLY A 37 -21.14 1.44 -4.63
N ARG A 38 -21.09 0.98 -3.39
CA ARG A 38 -20.76 -0.43 -3.10
C ARG A 38 -21.98 -1.30 -3.33
N ASP A 39 -21.96 -2.01 -4.43
CA ASP A 39 -22.98 -2.99 -4.73
C ASP A 39 -22.68 -4.33 -4.07
N THR A 40 -23.72 -5.05 -3.73
CA THR A 40 -23.61 -6.45 -3.38
C THR A 40 -23.34 -7.25 -4.65
N ILE A 41 -22.23 -7.97 -4.67
CA ILE A 41 -21.85 -8.83 -5.79
C ILE A 41 -22.39 -10.22 -5.52
N ASN A 42 -23.25 -10.72 -6.41
CA ASN A 42 -23.73 -12.09 -6.36
C ASN A 42 -22.71 -13.00 -7.07
N VAL A 43 -22.22 -14.00 -6.36
CA VAL A 43 -21.17 -14.93 -6.85
C VAL A 43 -21.68 -16.35 -6.78
N THR A 44 -21.71 -17.01 -7.93
CA THR A 44 -21.96 -18.45 -8.01
C THR A 44 -20.63 -19.19 -7.95
N VAL A 45 -20.41 -19.95 -6.89
CA VAL A 45 -19.23 -20.80 -6.75
C VAL A 45 -19.54 -22.19 -7.31
N ALA A 46 -18.80 -22.57 -8.36
CA ALA A 46 -18.89 -23.88 -8.99
C ALA A 46 -17.47 -24.37 -9.33
N GLY A 47 -16.80 -24.98 -8.37
CA GLY A 47 -15.38 -25.29 -8.49
C GLY A 47 -14.51 -24.04 -8.40
N ASN A 48 -13.46 -23.95 -9.24
CA ASN A 48 -12.61 -22.76 -9.28
C ASN A 48 -13.36 -21.57 -9.91
N THR A 49 -13.59 -20.54 -9.12
CA THR A 49 -14.30 -19.33 -9.53
C THR A 49 -13.39 -18.13 -9.31
N VAL A 50 -13.33 -17.20 -10.26
CA VAL A 50 -12.60 -15.93 -10.15
C VAL A 50 -13.63 -14.80 -10.17
N GLN A 51 -13.49 -13.89 -9.20
CA GLN A 51 -14.36 -12.72 -9.11
C GLN A 51 -13.52 -11.48 -8.78
N ASP A 52 -13.49 -10.51 -9.68
CA ASP A 52 -12.90 -9.21 -9.43
C ASP A 52 -13.87 -8.31 -8.67
N VAL A 53 -13.32 -7.46 -7.80
CA VAL A 53 -14.05 -6.46 -7.03
C VAL A 53 -13.52 -5.09 -7.38
N GLU A 54 -14.33 -4.27 -8.04
CA GLU A 54 -13.98 -2.89 -8.31
C GLU A 54 -14.20 -2.02 -7.07
N VAL A 55 -13.24 -1.15 -6.80
CA VAL A 55 -13.32 -0.15 -5.74
C VAL A 55 -12.85 1.20 -6.26
N THR A 56 -13.42 2.29 -5.73
CA THR A 56 -12.98 3.65 -6.04
C THR A 56 -12.01 4.11 -4.94
N PRO A 57 -10.69 4.10 -5.17
CA PRO A 57 -9.73 4.51 -4.15
C PRO A 57 -9.78 6.01 -3.91
N TYR A 58 -9.33 6.47 -2.74
CA TYR A 58 -9.16 7.90 -2.50
C TYR A 58 -8.01 8.48 -3.32
N TYR A 59 -6.89 7.77 -3.36
CA TYR A 59 -5.66 8.13 -4.07
C TYR A 59 -5.02 6.89 -4.68
N LEU A 60 -4.07 7.10 -5.60
CA LEU A 60 -3.15 6.07 -6.07
C LEU A 60 -1.72 6.59 -6.02
N VAL A 61 -0.79 5.72 -5.64
CA VAL A 61 0.65 5.96 -5.73
C VAL A 61 1.11 5.54 -7.13
N ARG A 62 1.61 6.51 -7.91
CA ARG A 62 2.10 6.30 -9.26
C ARG A 62 3.61 6.54 -9.33
N ASP A 63 4.26 5.91 -10.29
CA ASP A 63 5.68 6.11 -10.62
C ASP A 63 6.59 6.08 -9.38
N ALA A 64 6.26 5.22 -8.40
CA ALA A 64 7.04 5.09 -7.18
C ALA A 64 8.44 4.55 -7.50
N GLN A 65 9.46 5.25 -7.04
CA GLN A 65 10.85 4.89 -7.19
C GLN A 65 11.57 4.99 -5.86
N MET A 66 12.42 4.04 -5.60
CA MET A 66 13.38 4.09 -4.50
C MET A 66 14.75 3.67 -5.03
N THR A 67 15.75 4.47 -4.77
CA THR A 67 17.12 4.23 -5.25
C THR A 67 18.09 4.21 -4.10
N LEU A 68 19.14 3.43 -4.28
CA LEU A 68 20.19 3.23 -3.31
C LEU A 68 21.51 3.83 -3.83
N GLU A 69 22.09 4.76 -3.07
CA GLU A 69 23.40 5.35 -3.31
C GLU A 69 24.30 5.13 -2.09
N GLY A 70 25.10 4.06 -2.11
CA GLY A 70 25.84 3.62 -0.94
C GLY A 70 24.91 3.23 0.20
N ASN A 71 24.91 3.98 1.30
CA ASN A 71 24.02 3.79 2.45
C ASN A 71 22.82 4.74 2.44
N LYS A 72 22.63 5.50 1.36
CA LYS A 72 21.54 6.49 1.26
C LYS A 72 20.40 5.98 0.40
N VAL A 73 19.20 6.21 0.88
CA VAL A 73 17.96 5.92 0.16
C VAL A 73 17.32 7.23 -0.27
N ASN A 74 17.02 7.32 -1.57
CA ASN A 74 16.20 8.36 -2.16
C ASN A 74 14.88 7.74 -2.58
N ALA A 75 13.77 8.39 -2.29
CA ALA A 75 12.44 7.92 -2.66
C ALA A 75 11.61 9.04 -3.29
N SER A 76 10.88 8.71 -4.35
CA SER A 76 9.99 9.63 -5.05
C SER A 76 8.77 8.92 -5.61
N PHE A 77 7.71 9.67 -5.86
CA PHE A 77 6.46 9.14 -6.40
C PHE A 77 5.59 10.26 -6.97
N LYS A 78 4.54 9.89 -7.69
CA LYS A 78 3.45 10.79 -8.06
C LYS A 78 2.16 10.37 -7.38
N VAL A 79 1.31 11.34 -7.11
CA VAL A 79 -0.05 11.12 -6.60
C VAL A 79 -1.03 11.18 -7.76
N GLU A 80 -1.99 10.27 -7.77
CA GLU A 80 -3.22 10.40 -8.55
C GLU A 80 -4.39 10.48 -7.57
N LYS A 81 -5.05 11.62 -7.55
CA LYS A 81 -6.26 11.84 -6.77
C LYS A 81 -7.46 11.30 -7.53
N VAL A 82 -8.19 10.36 -6.93
CA VAL A 82 -9.40 9.77 -7.51
C VAL A 82 -10.63 10.33 -6.79
N ALA A 83 -10.98 9.80 -5.62
CA ALA A 83 -12.06 10.37 -4.80
C ALA A 83 -11.58 11.52 -3.89
N GLY A 84 -10.28 11.52 -3.53
CA GLY A 84 -9.69 12.55 -2.67
C GLY A 84 -10.06 12.39 -1.20
N GLY A 85 -10.39 13.49 -0.53
CA GLY A 85 -10.77 13.49 0.88
C GLY A 85 -9.68 13.96 1.84
N GLY A 86 -8.50 14.29 1.33
CA GLY A 86 -7.33 14.75 2.11
C GLY A 86 -6.39 13.61 2.49
N ILE A 87 -5.16 13.99 2.82
CA ILE A 87 -4.08 13.06 3.17
C ILE A 87 -3.74 13.25 4.65
N ASP A 88 -3.67 12.16 5.39
CA ASP A 88 -3.32 12.11 6.81
C ASP A 88 -1.82 11.84 7.01
N ARG A 89 -1.26 10.91 6.24
CA ARG A 89 0.16 10.53 6.31
C ARG A 89 0.71 10.19 4.93
N VAL A 90 1.98 10.52 4.74
CA VAL A 90 2.79 10.09 3.59
C VAL A 90 4.11 9.55 4.16
N PHE A 91 4.47 8.34 3.79
CA PHE A 91 5.68 7.72 4.31
C PHE A 91 6.25 6.68 3.36
N PHE A 92 7.51 6.35 3.55
CA PHE A 92 8.07 5.13 2.99
C PHE A 92 8.57 4.19 4.09
N MET A 93 8.68 2.93 3.76
CA MET A 93 9.14 1.87 4.66
C MET A 93 10.22 1.04 4.00
N LEU A 94 11.13 0.54 4.81
CA LEU A 94 12.17 -0.40 4.42
C LEU A 94 12.06 -1.69 5.23
N SER A 95 12.28 -2.81 4.57
CA SER A 95 12.23 -4.14 5.20
C SER A 95 13.28 -5.07 4.61
N THR A 96 13.64 -6.08 5.38
CA THR A 96 14.51 -7.19 4.94
C THR A 96 13.76 -8.26 4.15
N THR A 97 12.45 -8.13 4.00
CA THR A 97 11.58 -9.06 3.28
C THR A 97 10.70 -8.31 2.29
N GLN A 98 10.17 -9.03 1.31
CA GLN A 98 9.21 -8.48 0.34
C GLN A 98 7.84 -8.15 0.94
N PHE A 99 7.54 -8.57 2.16
CA PHE A 99 6.31 -8.26 2.88
C PHE A 99 6.53 -6.96 3.64
N VAL A 100 6.19 -5.83 3.00
CA VAL A 100 6.42 -4.47 3.54
C VAL A 100 5.07 -3.78 3.70
N ASN A 101 4.69 -3.54 4.92
CA ASN A 101 3.48 -2.79 5.26
C ASN A 101 3.71 -2.00 6.56
N ASP A 102 2.68 -1.31 7.03
CA ASP A 102 2.76 -0.44 8.20
C ASP A 102 3.16 -1.17 9.51
N ALA A 103 2.87 -2.47 9.62
CA ALA A 103 3.26 -3.31 10.75
C ALA A 103 4.59 -4.07 10.52
N GLU A 104 4.92 -4.36 9.28
CA GLU A 104 6.03 -5.23 8.86
C GLU A 104 7.14 -4.42 8.14
N HIS A 105 7.72 -3.45 8.83
CA HIS A 105 8.79 -2.58 8.32
C HIS A 105 10.03 -2.66 9.21
N ASN A 106 10.67 -3.79 9.25
CA ASN A 106 11.69 -4.12 10.25
C ASN A 106 13.04 -3.39 10.09
N VAL A 107 13.23 -2.55 9.08
CA VAL A 107 14.43 -1.72 8.92
C VAL A 107 14.15 -0.27 9.31
N ASP A 108 13.18 0.37 8.67
CA ASP A 108 12.79 1.75 8.97
C ASP A 108 11.40 2.08 8.40
N ARG A 109 10.78 3.08 9.02
CA ARG A 109 9.66 3.83 8.49
C ARG A 109 9.97 5.32 8.60
N TYR A 110 9.94 6.03 7.51
CA TYR A 110 10.13 7.47 7.47
C TYR A 110 8.83 8.17 7.07
N ASP A 111 8.25 8.88 8.01
CA ASP A 111 7.05 9.69 7.82
C ASP A 111 7.42 11.10 7.39
N GLU A 112 6.77 11.59 6.32
CA GLU A 112 6.74 13.01 5.99
C GLU A 112 5.68 13.68 6.87
N THR A 113 6.09 14.68 7.63
CA THR A 113 5.21 15.34 8.61
C THR A 113 4.81 16.74 8.18
N ASP A 114 5.54 17.31 7.24
CA ASP A 114 5.38 18.70 6.86
C ASP A 114 4.54 18.82 5.57
N ASN A 115 3.60 19.78 5.58
CA ASN A 115 2.88 20.22 4.40
C ASN A 115 2.16 19.10 3.63
N LEU A 116 1.49 18.22 4.35
CA LEU A 116 0.78 17.06 3.76
C LEU A 116 -0.25 17.44 2.69
N ASP A 117 -0.87 18.62 2.79
CA ASP A 117 -1.81 19.09 1.80
C ASP A 117 -1.16 19.39 0.42
N ALA A 118 0.17 19.55 0.38
CA ALA A 118 0.91 19.70 -0.87
C ALA A 118 0.94 18.41 -1.71
N TYR A 119 0.64 17.27 -1.13
CA TYR A 119 0.61 15.97 -1.80
C TYR A 119 -0.72 15.67 -2.53
N ASP A 120 -1.66 16.61 -2.54
CA ASP A 120 -3.00 16.44 -3.14
C ASP A 120 -3.06 16.83 -4.65
N GLU A 121 -1.93 17.09 -5.29
CA GLU A 121 -1.84 17.49 -6.70
C GLU A 121 -1.53 16.32 -7.62
N THR A 122 -2.49 15.93 -8.45
CA THR A 122 -2.34 14.82 -9.40
C THR A 122 -1.22 15.08 -10.41
N GLY A 123 -0.36 14.06 -10.57
CA GLY A 123 0.72 14.05 -11.56
C GLY A 123 2.01 14.75 -11.14
N LYS A 124 1.99 15.50 -10.05
CA LYS A 124 3.19 16.14 -9.51
C LYS A 124 4.15 15.10 -8.94
N LEU A 125 5.44 15.27 -9.21
CA LEU A 125 6.49 14.47 -8.62
C LEU A 125 6.80 14.97 -7.22
N TYR A 126 6.73 14.09 -6.25
CA TYR A 126 7.13 14.33 -4.86
C TYR A 126 8.37 13.52 -4.55
N THR A 127 9.26 14.11 -3.75
CA THR A 127 10.53 13.49 -3.35
C THR A 127 10.69 13.61 -1.85
N PHE A 128 10.95 12.49 -1.19
CA PHE A 128 11.32 12.49 0.23
C PHE A 128 12.72 13.04 0.43
N ALA A 129 12.99 13.56 1.61
CA ALA A 129 14.37 13.87 2.00
C ALA A 129 15.23 12.59 1.97
N THR A 130 16.44 12.71 1.43
CA THR A 130 17.40 11.61 1.40
C THR A 130 17.70 11.11 2.82
N ARG A 131 17.56 9.79 3.04
CA ARG A 131 17.85 9.16 4.32
C ARG A 131 19.16 8.40 4.27
N ASP A 132 20.01 8.64 5.27
CA ASP A 132 21.29 7.95 5.45
C ASP A 132 21.16 6.87 6.53
N TYR A 133 21.50 5.64 6.16
CA TYR A 133 21.38 4.45 7.00
C TYR A 133 22.74 3.84 7.38
N THR A 134 23.80 4.63 7.36
CA THR A 134 25.16 4.17 7.69
C THR A 134 25.19 3.46 9.05
N ASP A 135 24.52 3.99 10.05
CA ASP A 135 24.52 3.46 11.42
C ASP A 135 23.33 2.51 11.73
N ASN A 136 22.49 2.19 10.73
CA ASN A 136 21.39 1.25 10.92
C ASN A 136 21.84 -0.20 10.67
N SER A 137 21.94 -0.98 11.72
CA SER A 137 22.46 -2.37 11.66
C SER A 137 21.59 -3.32 10.83
N MET A 138 20.27 -3.15 10.86
CA MET A 138 19.34 -3.95 10.06
C MET A 138 19.48 -3.63 8.56
N PHE A 139 19.62 -2.34 8.23
CA PHE A 139 19.88 -1.91 6.86
C PHE A 139 21.21 -2.49 6.35
N GLN A 140 22.30 -2.40 7.13
CA GLN A 140 23.60 -2.93 6.74
C GLN A 140 23.55 -4.45 6.55
N THR A 141 22.78 -5.15 7.38
CA THR A 141 22.58 -6.60 7.25
C THR A 141 21.80 -6.94 5.98
N ALA A 142 20.70 -6.23 5.71
CA ALA A 142 19.90 -6.39 4.50
C ALA A 142 20.71 -6.11 3.23
N LEU A 143 21.52 -5.05 3.26
CA LEU A 143 22.40 -4.66 2.16
C LEU A 143 23.41 -5.77 1.82
N LYS A 144 24.07 -6.35 2.82
CA LYS A 144 25.01 -7.48 2.66
C LYS A 144 24.34 -8.73 2.11
N ARG A 145 23.10 -9.00 2.51
CA ARG A 145 22.34 -10.19 2.09
C ARG A 145 21.65 -10.02 0.74
N GLY A 146 21.57 -8.80 0.21
CA GLY A 146 20.78 -8.49 -0.99
C GLY A 146 19.27 -8.65 -0.80
N THR A 147 18.78 -8.30 0.40
CA THR A 147 17.38 -8.48 0.81
C THR A 147 16.80 -7.16 1.35
N LEU A 148 16.99 -6.08 0.61
CA LEU A 148 16.44 -4.77 0.98
C LEU A 148 15.27 -4.42 0.07
N PHE A 149 14.11 -4.22 0.67
CA PHE A 149 12.86 -3.90 0.00
C PHE A 149 12.24 -2.64 0.59
N GLY A 150 11.45 -1.93 -0.20
CA GLY A 150 10.74 -0.76 0.27
C GLY A 150 9.39 -0.57 -0.41
N ARG A 151 8.54 0.25 0.21
CA ARG A 151 7.26 0.71 -0.32
C ARG A 151 7.00 2.16 0.08
N ILE A 152 6.22 2.85 -0.72
CA ILE A 152 5.71 4.19 -0.43
C ILE A 152 4.22 4.07 -0.14
N CYS A 153 3.74 4.84 0.83
CA CYS A 153 2.36 4.86 1.25
C CYS A 153 1.80 6.28 1.29
N ILE A 154 0.56 6.41 0.82
CA ILE A 154 -0.33 7.54 1.10
C ILE A 154 -1.44 7.03 2.00
N TRP A 155 -1.66 7.69 3.13
CA TRP A 155 -2.74 7.36 4.04
C TRP A 155 -3.82 8.43 3.97
N PRO A 156 -5.02 8.11 3.44
CA PRO A 156 -6.12 9.06 3.35
C PRO A 156 -6.71 9.40 4.72
N LYS A 157 -7.19 10.62 4.89
CA LYS A 157 -7.94 11.02 6.09
C LYS A 157 -9.20 10.16 6.24
N GLY A 158 -9.44 9.70 7.47
CA GLY A 158 -10.63 8.90 7.80
C GLY A 158 -10.62 7.47 7.26
N SER A 159 -9.50 6.99 6.74
CA SER A 159 -9.32 5.59 6.32
C SER A 159 -8.57 4.79 7.38
N ASP A 160 -8.96 3.53 7.55
CA ASP A 160 -8.24 2.59 8.43
C ASP A 160 -7.00 1.99 7.76
N GLN A 161 -6.82 2.21 6.46
CA GLN A 161 -5.74 1.64 5.67
C GLN A 161 -5.11 2.65 4.71
N GLY A 162 -3.81 2.48 4.45
CA GLY A 162 -3.09 3.25 3.45
C GLY A 162 -3.12 2.62 2.06
N ILE A 163 -2.78 3.44 1.07
CA ILE A 163 -2.57 3.04 -0.33
C ILE A 163 -1.08 2.92 -0.55
N TYR A 164 -0.65 1.76 -1.00
CA TYR A 164 0.76 1.43 -1.13
C TYR A 164 1.19 1.34 -2.60
N SER A 165 2.43 1.74 -2.87
CA SER A 165 3.11 1.38 -4.12
C SER A 165 3.28 -0.15 -4.22
N LYS A 166 3.67 -0.64 -5.39
CA LYS A 166 4.27 -1.98 -5.48
C LYS A 166 5.53 -2.03 -4.61
N VAL A 167 5.89 -3.24 -4.17
CA VAL A 167 7.18 -3.46 -3.49
C VAL A 167 8.32 -3.20 -4.45
N ILE A 168 9.29 -2.42 -4.01
CA ILE A 168 10.50 -2.08 -4.75
C ILE A 168 11.67 -2.81 -4.09
N ARG A 169 12.39 -3.61 -4.86
CA ARG A 169 13.62 -4.22 -4.40
C ARG A 169 14.78 -3.25 -4.65
N LEU A 170 15.47 -2.85 -3.57
CA LEU A 170 16.63 -1.96 -3.63
C LEU A 170 17.94 -2.77 -3.77
N LYS A 171 17.96 -3.99 -3.20
CA LYS A 171 19.12 -4.88 -3.26
C LYS A 171 18.70 -6.34 -3.20
#